data_3678e4b048fb3736ca7114f2d8bf7242
#
_entry.id   3678e4b048fb3736ca7114f2d8bf7242
#
_cell.length_a   1.000
_cell.length_b   1.000
_cell.length_c   1.000
_cell.angle_alpha   90.00
_cell.angle_beta   90.00
_cell.angle_gamma   90.00
#
_symmetry.space_group_name_H-M   'P 1'
#
loop_
_entity.id
_entity.type
_entity.pdbx_description
1 polymer ?
#
loop_
_entity_poly.entity_id
_entity_poly.type
_entity_poly.pdbx_seq_one_letter_code
_entity_poly.pdbx_strand_id
1 'polypeptide(L)'
;MAKRRVDRRWNDLRAVLVSQGSAELVDLVRDLHDLSHENRDFLNTRYLKSEDQLGMYKETIDESLYPDVYKNKPIRISAAKKALSQYTKSTNDEAGTLELMVYFVERGTQCTADLGDIDEAFYSAMESMFERVIKTLKRSAPEVRARFLPRLTAIRDAADGIGWGYYDYLCDAVEQAFPSADADEEKSATISS
;
A
#
# COMPACT_ATOMS: atom_id res chain seq x y z
N MET A 1 -20.14 -6.28 5.38
CA MET A 1 -19.42 -7.54 5.13
C MET A 1 -19.96 -8.18 3.85
N ALA A 2 -19.22 -8.13 2.75
CA ALA A 2 -19.62 -8.78 1.50
C ALA A 2 -19.46 -10.29 1.67
N LYS A 3 -20.56 -11.05 1.57
CA LYS A 3 -20.54 -12.51 1.52
C LYS A 3 -19.68 -12.95 0.33
N ARG A 4 -18.52 -13.53 0.60
CA ARG A 4 -17.67 -14.18 -0.41
C ARG A 4 -18.55 -15.21 -1.14
N ARG A 5 -18.81 -14.98 -2.42
CA ARG A 5 -19.55 -15.93 -3.27
C ARG A 5 -18.82 -17.27 -3.16
N VAL A 6 -19.51 -18.28 -2.65
CA VAL A 6 -18.94 -19.62 -2.48
C VAL A 6 -18.71 -20.17 -3.89
N ASP A 7 -17.46 -20.27 -4.29
CA ASP A 7 -17.08 -20.87 -5.57
C ASP A 7 -17.30 -22.40 -5.47
N ARG A 8 -18.32 -22.91 -6.15
CA ARG A 8 -18.61 -24.36 -6.18
C ARG A 8 -17.40 -25.16 -6.63
N ARG A 9 -16.65 -24.67 -7.64
CA ARG A 9 -15.44 -25.33 -8.12
C ARG A 9 -14.36 -25.44 -7.05
N TRP A 10 -14.25 -24.42 -6.17
CA TRP A 10 -13.34 -24.48 -5.03
C TRP A 10 -13.73 -25.55 -4.03
N ASN A 11 -15.02 -25.70 -3.72
CA ASN A 11 -15.48 -26.73 -2.79
C ASN A 11 -15.22 -28.14 -3.32
N ASP A 12 -15.45 -28.36 -4.62
CA ASP A 12 -15.19 -29.64 -5.27
C ASP A 12 -13.68 -29.95 -5.26
N LEU A 13 -12.84 -29.00 -5.65
CA LEU A 13 -11.39 -29.11 -5.59
C LEU A 13 -10.91 -29.38 -4.16
N ARG A 14 -11.41 -28.62 -3.18
CA ARG A 14 -11.07 -28.80 -1.77
C ARG A 14 -11.37 -30.22 -1.28
N ALA A 15 -12.50 -30.79 -1.67
CA ALA A 15 -12.86 -32.16 -1.30
C ALA A 15 -11.82 -33.16 -1.81
N VAL A 16 -11.35 -33.01 -3.05
CA VAL A 16 -10.28 -33.84 -3.62
C VAL A 16 -8.97 -33.61 -2.88
N LEU A 17 -8.55 -32.35 -2.63
CA LEU A 17 -7.31 -32.05 -1.95
C LEU A 17 -7.25 -32.59 -0.51
N VAL A 18 -8.37 -32.55 0.22
CA VAL A 18 -8.45 -33.09 1.59
C VAL A 18 -8.28 -34.61 1.60
N SER A 19 -8.59 -35.30 0.52
CA SER A 19 -8.41 -36.75 0.41
C SER A 19 -6.99 -37.18 0.03
N GLN A 20 -6.12 -36.24 -0.39
CA GLN A 20 -4.72 -36.52 -0.73
C GLN A 20 -3.85 -36.69 0.51
N GLY A 21 -2.78 -37.45 0.38
CA GLY A 21 -1.73 -37.55 1.38
C GLY A 21 -0.86 -36.29 1.46
N SER A 22 -0.17 -36.10 2.59
CA SER A 22 0.70 -34.93 2.77
C SER A 22 1.84 -34.86 1.72
N ALA A 23 2.38 -35.99 1.29
CA ALA A 23 3.42 -36.04 0.25
C ALA A 23 2.89 -35.53 -1.10
N GLU A 24 1.71 -35.97 -1.49
CA GLU A 24 1.03 -35.54 -2.74
C GLU A 24 0.69 -34.05 -2.70
N LEU A 25 0.28 -33.52 -1.55
CA LEU A 25 0.07 -32.07 -1.39
C LEU A 25 1.39 -31.27 -1.47
N VAL A 26 2.49 -31.79 -0.95
CA VAL A 26 3.80 -31.15 -1.09
C VAL A 26 4.27 -31.15 -2.55
N ASP A 27 4.06 -32.24 -3.28
CA ASP A 27 4.37 -32.30 -4.70
C ASP A 27 3.52 -31.31 -5.51
N LEU A 28 2.23 -31.20 -5.22
CA LEU A 28 1.35 -30.17 -5.83
C LEU A 28 1.83 -28.76 -5.52
N VAL A 29 2.27 -28.47 -4.29
CA VAL A 29 2.82 -27.16 -3.93
C VAL A 29 4.13 -26.90 -4.68
N ARG A 30 4.98 -27.93 -4.91
CA ARG A 30 6.19 -27.82 -5.74
C ARG A 30 5.82 -27.47 -7.18
N ASP A 31 4.85 -28.16 -7.75
CA ASP A 31 4.38 -27.87 -9.11
C ASP A 31 3.87 -26.43 -9.23
N LEU A 32 3.12 -25.94 -8.23
CA LEU A 32 2.68 -24.54 -8.19
C LEU A 32 3.86 -23.57 -8.05
N HIS A 33 4.86 -23.88 -7.24
CA HIS A 33 6.07 -23.07 -7.08
C HIS A 33 6.83 -22.94 -8.41
N ASP A 34 6.92 -24.04 -9.17
CA ASP A 34 7.67 -24.06 -10.42
C ASP A 34 6.88 -23.50 -11.60
N LEU A 35 5.56 -23.44 -11.49
CA LEU A 35 4.64 -22.96 -12.53
C LEU A 35 4.82 -21.48 -12.85
N SER A 36 5.10 -20.63 -11.85
CA SER A 36 5.27 -19.21 -12.07
C SER A 36 6.19 -18.56 -11.01
N HIS A 37 6.86 -17.48 -11.43
CA HIS A 37 7.66 -16.66 -10.51
C HIS A 37 6.80 -16.09 -9.37
N GLU A 38 5.57 -15.70 -9.68
CA GLU A 38 4.63 -15.14 -8.70
C GLU A 38 4.24 -16.14 -7.60
N ASN A 39 4.03 -17.42 -7.98
CA ASN A 39 3.76 -18.47 -7.00
C ASN A 39 4.98 -18.74 -6.13
N ARG A 40 6.16 -18.73 -6.72
CA ARG A 40 7.44 -18.87 -6.00
C ARG A 40 7.62 -17.78 -4.97
N ASP A 41 7.46 -16.53 -5.38
CA ASP A 41 7.56 -15.37 -4.49
C ASP A 41 6.53 -15.43 -3.37
N PHE A 42 5.28 -15.80 -3.70
CA PHE A 42 4.23 -15.97 -2.72
C PHE A 42 4.58 -17.01 -1.65
N LEU A 43 5.03 -18.19 -2.07
CA LEU A 43 5.36 -19.28 -1.16
C LEU A 43 6.60 -18.94 -0.31
N ASN A 44 7.64 -18.39 -0.94
CA ASN A 44 8.85 -17.98 -0.23
C ASN A 44 8.55 -16.88 0.79
N THR A 45 7.80 -15.84 0.40
CA THR A 45 7.41 -14.74 1.29
C THR A 45 6.58 -15.23 2.47
N ARG A 46 5.71 -16.22 2.23
CA ARG A 46 4.81 -16.73 3.26
C ARG A 46 5.46 -17.67 4.27
N TYR A 47 6.40 -18.50 3.82
CA TYR A 47 6.94 -19.60 4.61
C TYR A 47 8.42 -19.47 4.96
N LEU A 48 9.20 -18.76 4.13
CA LEU A 48 10.60 -18.49 4.38
C LEU A 48 10.71 -17.06 4.94
N LYS A 49 10.77 -16.94 6.26
CA LYS A 49 10.97 -15.64 6.91
C LYS A 49 12.36 -15.10 6.53
N SER A 50 12.39 -14.01 5.78
CA SER A 50 13.58 -13.20 5.62
C SER A 50 13.62 -12.16 6.74
N GLU A 51 14.79 -11.88 7.33
CA GLU A 51 14.95 -10.86 8.37
C GLU A 51 14.58 -9.45 7.87
N ASP A 52 14.69 -9.19 6.57
CA ASP A 52 14.32 -7.90 5.94
C ASP A 52 13.34 -8.06 4.77
N GLN A 53 12.27 -8.80 4.99
CA GLN A 53 11.26 -9.01 3.96
C GLN A 53 10.59 -7.70 3.53
N LEU A 54 10.31 -6.80 4.48
CA LEU A 54 9.70 -5.50 4.23
C LEU A 54 10.63 -4.60 3.39
N GLY A 55 11.95 -4.63 3.67
CA GLY A 55 12.96 -3.88 2.92
C GLY A 55 13.02 -4.27 1.45
N MET A 56 12.95 -5.55 1.12
CA MET A 56 12.92 -6.02 -0.27
C MET A 56 11.73 -5.44 -1.07
N TYR A 57 10.55 -5.37 -0.45
CA TYR A 57 9.38 -4.76 -1.08
C TYR A 57 9.48 -3.24 -1.17
N LYS A 58 10.08 -2.58 -0.17
CA LYS A 58 10.38 -1.14 -0.24
C LYS A 58 11.33 -0.84 -1.39
N GLU A 59 12.39 -1.61 -1.56
CA GLU A 59 13.34 -1.46 -2.67
C GLU A 59 12.64 -1.59 -4.03
N THR A 60 11.77 -2.60 -4.19
CA THR A 60 10.98 -2.78 -5.43
C THR A 60 10.05 -1.60 -5.70
N ILE A 61 9.42 -1.04 -4.66
CA ILE A 61 8.55 0.15 -4.77
C ILE A 61 9.41 1.37 -5.14
N ASP A 62 10.55 1.54 -4.50
CA ASP A 62 11.49 2.64 -4.75
C ASP A 62 11.97 2.62 -6.20
N GLU A 63 12.54 1.54 -6.67
CA GLU A 63 12.99 1.37 -8.07
C GLU A 63 11.86 1.59 -9.09
N SER A 64 10.62 1.37 -8.69
CA SER A 64 9.47 1.51 -9.57
C SER A 64 8.92 2.92 -9.62
N LEU A 65 8.90 3.65 -8.50
CA LEU A 65 8.32 4.99 -8.39
C LEU A 65 9.37 6.11 -8.48
N TYR A 66 10.60 5.83 -8.09
CA TYR A 66 11.71 6.78 -8.14
C TYR A 66 12.90 6.13 -8.86
N PRO A 67 12.76 5.89 -10.18
CA PRO A 67 13.80 5.24 -10.96
C PRO A 67 15.03 6.13 -11.13
N ASP A 68 16.19 5.52 -11.32
CA ASP A 68 17.40 6.22 -11.68
C ASP A 68 17.25 6.91 -13.05
N VAL A 69 17.11 8.24 -13.03
CA VAL A 69 16.92 9.05 -14.24
C VAL A 69 18.11 9.00 -15.20
N TYR A 70 19.30 8.75 -14.70
CA TYR A 70 20.50 8.61 -15.53
C TYR A 70 20.48 7.33 -16.38
N LYS A 71 19.69 6.35 -15.98
CA LYS A 71 19.49 5.09 -16.73
C LYS A 71 18.25 5.11 -17.61
N ASN A 72 17.57 6.23 -17.76
CA ASN A 72 16.33 6.37 -18.53
C ASN A 72 15.27 5.30 -18.21
N LYS A 73 15.19 4.87 -16.96
CA LYS A 73 14.18 3.91 -16.53
C LYS A 73 12.84 4.63 -16.37
N PRO A 74 11.74 4.11 -16.93
CA PRO A 74 10.43 4.71 -16.76
C PRO A 74 9.87 4.45 -15.35
N ILE A 75 9.02 5.36 -14.88
CA ILE A 75 8.19 5.13 -13.68
C ILE A 75 7.20 4.01 -13.97
N ARG A 76 7.07 3.05 -13.06
CA ARG A 76 6.25 1.83 -13.23
C ARG A 76 5.26 1.66 -12.07
N ILE A 77 4.25 2.51 -12.03
CA ILE A 77 3.20 2.51 -10.99
C ILE A 77 2.58 1.11 -10.81
N SER A 78 2.32 0.40 -11.92
CA SER A 78 1.75 -0.95 -11.90
C SER A 78 2.66 -1.96 -11.19
N ALA A 79 3.99 -1.84 -11.34
CA ALA A 79 4.95 -2.71 -10.67
C ALA A 79 4.98 -2.45 -9.16
N ALA A 80 4.98 -1.18 -8.74
CA ALA A 80 4.89 -0.80 -7.32
C ALA A 80 3.58 -1.30 -6.67
N LYS A 81 2.44 -1.12 -7.35
CA LYS A 81 1.13 -1.65 -6.89
C LYS A 81 1.13 -3.17 -6.81
N LYS A 82 1.78 -3.86 -7.75
CA LYS A 82 1.92 -5.31 -7.76
C LYS A 82 2.74 -5.80 -6.56
N ALA A 83 3.88 -5.17 -6.28
CA ALA A 83 4.72 -5.49 -5.13
C ALA A 83 3.94 -5.37 -3.81
N LEU A 84 3.24 -4.25 -3.60
CA LEU A 84 2.37 -4.06 -2.43
C LEU A 84 1.29 -5.15 -2.33
N SER A 85 0.63 -5.49 -3.45
CA SER A 85 -0.40 -6.53 -3.48
C SER A 85 0.16 -7.92 -3.16
N GLN A 86 1.35 -8.24 -3.63
CA GLN A 86 2.05 -9.49 -3.34
C GLN A 86 2.37 -9.61 -1.85
N TYR A 87 2.97 -8.56 -1.25
CA TYR A 87 3.24 -8.52 0.19
C TYR A 87 1.97 -8.76 1.00
N THR A 88 0.92 -7.97 0.74
CA THR A 88 -0.35 -8.06 1.46
C THR A 88 -0.97 -9.47 1.40
N LYS A 89 -0.92 -10.11 0.22
CA LYS A 89 -1.48 -11.46 0.04
C LYS A 89 -0.63 -12.56 0.69
N SER A 90 0.68 -12.36 0.74
CA SER A 90 1.61 -13.40 1.19
C SER A 90 1.80 -13.42 2.70
N THR A 91 1.77 -12.24 3.36
CA THR A 91 2.17 -12.11 4.76
C THR A 91 0.99 -12.08 5.73
N ASN A 92 -0.18 -11.59 5.34
CA ASN A 92 -1.26 -11.17 6.24
C ASN A 92 -0.80 -10.15 7.32
N ASP A 93 0.30 -9.43 7.07
CA ASP A 93 0.85 -8.40 7.94
C ASP A 93 0.19 -7.05 7.61
N GLU A 94 -0.78 -6.66 8.42
CA GLU A 94 -1.50 -5.40 8.26
C GLU A 94 -0.59 -4.19 8.54
N ALA A 95 0.31 -4.32 9.52
CA ALA A 95 1.23 -3.25 9.89
C ALA A 95 2.27 -2.99 8.79
N GLY A 96 2.89 -4.05 8.26
CA GLY A 96 3.80 -3.96 7.13
C GLY A 96 3.10 -3.50 5.85
N THR A 97 1.85 -3.92 5.63
CA THR A 97 1.05 -3.44 4.48
C THR A 97 0.80 -1.93 4.57
N LEU A 98 0.44 -1.41 5.76
CA LEU A 98 0.28 0.03 5.98
C LEU A 98 1.61 0.78 5.79
N GLU A 99 2.70 0.23 6.30
CA GLU A 99 4.05 0.79 6.11
C GLU A 99 4.40 0.91 4.61
N LEU A 100 4.13 -0.12 3.81
CA LEU A 100 4.39 -0.09 2.36
C LEU A 100 3.45 0.88 1.62
N MET A 101 2.20 1.04 2.05
CA MET A 101 1.28 2.02 1.46
C MET A 101 1.77 3.45 1.72
N VAL A 102 2.20 3.76 2.95
CA VAL A 102 2.75 5.08 3.27
C VAL A 102 4.05 5.31 2.49
N TYR A 103 4.95 4.32 2.49
CA TYR A 103 6.19 4.39 1.74
C TYR A 103 5.98 4.61 0.23
N PHE A 104 4.95 3.98 -0.35
CA PHE A 104 4.57 4.20 -1.76
C PHE A 104 4.28 5.68 -2.05
N VAL A 105 3.50 6.33 -1.19
CA VAL A 105 3.16 7.75 -1.37
C VAL A 105 4.38 8.64 -1.10
N GLU A 106 5.16 8.36 -0.07
CA GLU A 106 6.41 9.08 0.22
C GLU A 106 7.34 9.09 -0.99
N ARG A 107 7.58 7.92 -1.59
CA ARG A 107 8.50 7.81 -2.72
C ARG A 107 7.97 8.46 -3.99
N GLY A 108 6.65 8.33 -4.23
CA GLY A 108 6.02 9.03 -5.35
C GLY A 108 6.06 10.55 -5.19
N THR A 109 5.72 11.06 -4.01
CA THR A 109 5.79 12.50 -3.73
C THR A 109 7.22 13.03 -3.85
N GLN A 110 8.21 12.31 -3.31
CA GLN A 110 9.61 12.67 -3.45
C GLN A 110 10.05 12.70 -4.92
N CYS A 111 9.60 11.73 -5.73
CA CYS A 111 9.93 11.67 -7.15
C CYS A 111 9.45 12.92 -7.89
N THR A 112 8.21 13.34 -7.71
CA THR A 112 7.69 14.53 -8.38
C THR A 112 8.25 15.83 -7.80
N ALA A 113 8.58 15.88 -6.51
CA ALA A 113 9.26 17.03 -5.91
C ALA A 113 10.68 17.25 -6.48
N ASP A 114 11.42 16.16 -6.75
CA ASP A 114 12.80 16.23 -7.23
C ASP A 114 12.90 16.35 -8.77
N LEU A 115 11.98 15.71 -9.49
CA LEU A 115 12.06 15.59 -10.95
C LEU A 115 11.06 16.51 -11.70
N GLY A 116 10.15 17.16 -10.97
CA GLY A 116 9.07 17.97 -11.53
C GLY A 116 7.80 17.18 -11.85
N ASP A 117 6.83 17.87 -12.44
CA ASP A 117 5.51 17.31 -12.75
C ASP A 117 5.59 16.09 -13.68
N ILE A 118 4.78 15.08 -13.36
CA ILE A 118 4.74 13.83 -14.13
C ILE A 118 3.47 13.85 -15.01
N ASP A 119 2.45 13.09 -14.67
CA ASP A 119 1.19 13.06 -15.42
C ASP A 119 -0.01 12.81 -14.50
N GLU A 120 -1.23 13.01 -15.03
CA GLU A 120 -2.48 12.81 -14.30
C GLU A 120 -2.62 11.39 -13.75
N ALA A 121 -2.20 10.37 -14.49
CA ALA A 121 -2.29 8.97 -14.06
C ALA A 121 -1.40 8.69 -12.86
N PHE A 122 -0.23 9.35 -12.79
CA PHE A 122 0.65 9.28 -11.63
C PHE A 122 -0.01 9.89 -10.39
N TYR A 123 -0.51 11.12 -10.48
CA TYR A 123 -1.16 11.78 -9.33
C TYR A 123 -2.41 11.05 -8.88
N SER A 124 -3.26 10.60 -9.79
CA SER A 124 -4.42 9.76 -9.45
C SER A 124 -4.02 8.47 -8.71
N ALA A 125 -2.86 7.91 -9.03
CA ALA A 125 -2.36 6.73 -8.33
C ALA A 125 -1.86 7.05 -6.92
N MET A 126 -1.21 8.21 -6.71
CA MET A 126 -0.76 8.69 -5.40
C MET A 126 -1.97 9.01 -4.51
N GLU A 127 -2.93 9.76 -5.00
CA GLU A 127 -4.17 10.11 -4.30
C GLU A 127 -4.96 8.87 -3.88
N SER A 128 -5.15 7.93 -4.79
CA SER A 128 -5.82 6.66 -4.49
C SER A 128 -5.11 5.85 -3.41
N MET A 129 -3.77 5.87 -3.41
CA MET A 129 -2.99 5.19 -2.37
C MET A 129 -3.09 5.92 -1.04
N PHE A 130 -2.99 7.24 -1.05
CA PHE A 130 -3.14 8.08 0.14
C PHE A 130 -4.51 7.92 0.79
N GLU A 131 -5.58 7.90 -0.01
CA GLU A 131 -6.93 7.62 0.47
C GLU A 131 -7.02 6.25 1.18
N ARG A 132 -6.36 5.22 0.63
CA ARG A 132 -6.30 3.90 1.27
C ARG A 132 -5.57 3.95 2.61
N VAL A 133 -4.47 4.70 2.71
CA VAL A 133 -3.75 4.94 3.96
C VAL A 133 -4.69 5.59 4.98
N ILE A 134 -5.35 6.68 4.61
CA ILE A 134 -6.31 7.38 5.46
C ILE A 134 -7.42 6.44 5.96
N LYS A 135 -8.04 5.68 5.06
CA LYS A 135 -9.10 4.70 5.41
C LYS A 135 -8.60 3.63 6.38
N THR A 136 -7.36 3.20 6.24
CA THR A 136 -6.74 2.21 7.12
C THR A 136 -6.49 2.83 8.50
N LEU A 137 -5.89 4.02 8.55
CA LEU A 137 -5.60 4.72 9.80
C LEU A 137 -6.86 5.09 10.59
N LYS A 138 -7.94 5.47 9.93
CA LYS A 138 -9.24 5.72 10.60
C LYS A 138 -9.75 4.52 11.39
N ARG A 139 -9.39 3.31 10.99
CA ARG A 139 -9.80 2.04 11.63
C ARG A 139 -8.74 1.48 12.57
N SER A 140 -7.55 2.07 12.59
CA SER A 140 -6.44 1.62 13.40
C SER A 140 -6.53 2.14 14.83
N ALA A 141 -5.78 1.50 15.75
CA ALA A 141 -5.63 1.94 17.12
C ALA A 141 -4.95 3.33 17.19
N PRO A 142 -5.20 4.13 18.25
CA PRO A 142 -4.63 5.46 18.40
C PRO A 142 -3.09 5.50 18.29
N GLU A 143 -2.41 4.48 18.81
CA GLU A 143 -0.95 4.37 18.81
C GLU A 143 -0.41 4.21 17.38
N VAL A 144 -1.12 3.45 16.53
CA VAL A 144 -0.79 3.30 15.12
C VAL A 144 -0.97 4.64 14.40
N ARG A 145 -2.07 5.33 14.64
CA ARG A 145 -2.31 6.66 14.07
C ARG A 145 -1.21 7.65 14.46
N ALA A 146 -0.89 7.73 15.76
CA ALA A 146 0.14 8.62 16.28
C ALA A 146 1.53 8.38 15.63
N ARG A 147 1.83 7.14 15.27
CA ARG A 147 3.07 6.78 14.57
C ARG A 147 3.11 7.29 13.12
N PHE A 148 1.99 7.24 12.41
CA PHE A 148 1.95 7.53 10.97
C PHE A 148 1.52 8.96 10.63
N LEU A 149 0.76 9.65 11.49
CA LEU A 149 0.32 11.02 11.23
C LEU A 149 1.47 11.99 10.91
N PRO A 150 2.61 11.99 11.62
CA PRO A 150 3.73 12.87 11.26
C PRO A 150 4.25 12.62 9.83
N ARG A 151 4.20 11.37 9.36
CA ARG A 151 4.63 11.03 8.01
C ARG A 151 3.64 11.54 6.96
N LEU A 152 2.33 11.47 7.25
CA LEU A 152 1.32 12.05 6.35
C LEU A 152 1.46 13.56 6.23
N THR A 153 1.74 14.23 7.35
CA THR A 153 2.06 15.67 7.37
C THR A 153 3.31 15.96 6.53
N ALA A 154 4.36 15.17 6.69
CA ALA A 154 5.60 15.33 5.90
C ALA A 154 5.36 15.09 4.39
N ILE A 155 4.52 14.13 4.01
CA ILE A 155 4.13 13.90 2.61
C ILE A 155 3.40 15.13 2.07
N ARG A 156 2.43 15.67 2.81
CA ARG A 156 1.70 16.88 2.44
C ARG A 156 2.66 18.07 2.25
N ASP A 157 3.53 18.30 3.22
CA ASP A 157 4.45 19.43 3.20
C ASP A 157 5.47 19.31 2.05
N ALA A 158 5.90 18.09 1.72
CA ALA A 158 6.77 17.83 0.58
C ALA A 158 6.06 18.01 -0.78
N ALA A 159 4.73 18.03 -0.79
CA ALA A 159 3.94 18.26 -2.00
C ALA A 159 3.66 19.75 -2.26
N ASP A 160 4.12 20.67 -1.41
CA ASP A 160 3.92 22.09 -1.60
C ASP A 160 4.55 22.55 -2.93
N GLY A 161 3.77 23.30 -3.72
CA GLY A 161 4.16 23.72 -5.06
C GLY A 161 4.04 22.68 -6.16
N ILE A 162 3.66 21.45 -5.87
CA ILE A 162 3.36 20.44 -6.88
C ILE A 162 1.98 20.73 -7.50
N GLY A 163 1.94 20.71 -8.83
CA GLY A 163 0.72 20.98 -9.61
C GLY A 163 -0.39 19.94 -9.49
N TRP A 164 -1.34 20.00 -10.43
CA TRP A 164 -2.46 19.05 -10.57
C TRP A 164 -3.45 18.98 -9.41
N GLY A 165 -3.42 19.95 -8.47
CA GLY A 165 -4.26 19.92 -7.27
C GLY A 165 -3.86 18.87 -6.24
N TYR A 166 -2.69 18.24 -6.41
CA TYR A 166 -2.20 17.15 -5.54
C TYR A 166 -1.99 17.63 -4.10
N TYR A 167 -1.36 18.81 -3.91
CA TYR A 167 -1.18 19.40 -2.59
C TYR A 167 -2.52 19.68 -1.90
N ASP A 168 -3.44 20.32 -2.61
CA ASP A 168 -4.77 20.64 -2.06
C ASP A 168 -5.53 19.37 -1.65
N TYR A 169 -5.46 18.32 -2.50
CA TYR A 169 -6.04 17.02 -2.17
C TYR A 169 -5.46 16.42 -0.86
N LEU A 170 -4.14 16.48 -0.68
CA LEU A 170 -3.51 15.96 0.53
C LEU A 170 -3.91 16.75 1.78
N CYS A 171 -3.99 18.08 1.68
CA CYS A 171 -4.46 18.95 2.75
C CYS A 171 -5.88 18.57 3.19
N ASP A 172 -6.81 18.53 2.23
CA ASP A 172 -8.21 18.19 2.48
C ASP A 172 -8.35 16.78 3.09
N ALA A 173 -7.63 15.81 2.56
CA ALA A 173 -7.70 14.43 3.02
C ALA A 173 -7.21 14.26 4.46
N VAL A 174 -6.14 14.95 4.86
CA VAL A 174 -5.63 14.91 6.24
C VAL A 174 -6.57 15.64 7.19
N GLU A 175 -7.01 16.84 6.84
CA GLU A 175 -7.88 17.67 7.70
C GLU A 175 -9.25 17.00 7.94
N GLN A 176 -9.88 16.47 6.88
CA GLN A 176 -11.15 15.74 7.01
C GLN A 176 -11.03 14.44 7.80
N ALA A 177 -9.85 13.82 7.76
CA ALA A 177 -9.61 12.55 8.43
C ALA A 177 -9.24 12.71 9.91
N PHE A 178 -8.48 13.75 10.21
CA PHE A 178 -7.84 14.00 11.51
C PHE A 178 -7.86 15.51 11.79
N PRO A 179 -9.04 16.08 12.09
CA PRO A 179 -9.16 17.50 12.41
C PRO A 179 -8.22 17.89 13.56
N SER A 180 -7.53 19.03 13.43
CA SER A 180 -6.73 19.59 14.51
C SER A 180 -7.65 19.96 15.67
N ALA A 181 -7.23 19.74 16.90
CA ALA A 181 -8.03 20.10 18.09
C ALA A 181 -8.43 21.59 18.15
N ASP A 182 -7.67 22.45 17.47
CA ASP A 182 -7.92 23.89 17.39
C ASP A 182 -9.13 24.25 16.52
N ALA A 183 -9.56 23.35 15.59
CA ALA A 183 -10.70 23.59 14.71
C ALA A 183 -12.07 23.43 15.41
N ASP A 184 -12.11 22.75 16.55
CA ASP A 184 -13.35 22.57 17.32
C ASP A 184 -13.66 23.75 18.25
N GLU A 185 -12.66 24.55 18.63
CA GLU A 185 -12.88 25.76 19.46
C GLU A 185 -13.50 26.92 18.64
N GLU A 186 -13.11 27.10 17.38
CA GLU A 186 -13.70 28.15 16.52
C GLU A 186 -15.18 27.88 16.17
N LYS A 187 -15.57 26.62 16.00
CA LYS A 187 -16.98 26.27 15.70
C LYS A 187 -17.89 26.44 16.93
N SER A 188 -17.40 26.28 18.13
CA SER A 188 -18.19 26.47 19.35
C SER A 188 -18.39 27.96 19.70
N ALA A 189 -17.46 28.84 19.31
CA ALA A 189 -17.54 30.27 19.54
C ALA A 189 -18.57 30.98 18.63
N THR A 190 -18.79 30.44 17.42
CA THR A 190 -19.71 31.05 16.43
C THR A 190 -21.18 30.70 16.69
N ILE A 191 -21.49 29.73 17.53
CA ILE A 191 -22.89 29.31 17.84
C ILE A 191 -23.44 30.03 19.08
N SER A 192 -22.60 30.82 19.80
CA SER A 192 -22.99 31.53 21.03
C SER A 192 -23.09 33.06 20.86
N SER A 193 -23.25 33.57 19.65
CA SER A 193 -23.46 35.01 19.40
C SER A 193 -24.81 35.26 18.77
#